data_3fc23c1fd67f1b75614323797a66029f
#
_entry.id   3fc23c1fd67f1b75614323797a66029f
#
_cell.length_a   1.000
_cell.length_b   1.000
_cell.length_c   1.000
_cell.angle_alpha   90.00
_cell.angle_beta   90.00
_cell.angle_gamma   90.00
#
_symmetry.space_group_name_H-M   'P 1'
#
loop_
_entity.id
_entity.type
_entity.pdbx_description
1 polymer ?
#
loop_
_entity_poly.entity_id
_entity_poly.type
_entity_poly.pdbx_seq_one_letter_code
_entity_poly.pdbx_strand_id
1 'polypeptide(L)'
;GKYLKRINAPALIDPAFPVRSGVANSDLLKSYIGLLCLGKNDFDAIENFRDNKFFMRALGLRAVPSSPTLRQRLDANASSWFDLAAQINLGLLGSRIAGKSIEFGALPCGYTPVDLDNFAMDNSGTAKELVGRTYAGVDGYCPFAVYLGSLGYCLELAPRPGVQHSALLSEYNFER
;
A
#
# COMPACT_ATOMS: atom_id res chain seq x y z
N GLY A 1 8.49 7.84 8.87
CA GLY A 1 8.55 9.29 8.73
C GLY A 1 9.51 9.80 7.66
N LYS A 2 10.79 9.42 7.66
CA LYS A 2 11.79 9.94 6.71
C LYS A 2 11.41 9.71 5.23
N TYR A 3 10.92 8.52 4.90
CA TYR A 3 10.54 8.19 3.51
C TYR A 3 9.28 8.95 3.07
N LEU A 4 8.26 9.01 3.91
CA LEU A 4 7.03 9.75 3.61
C LEU A 4 7.26 11.27 3.43
N LYS A 5 8.29 11.84 4.09
CA LYS A 5 8.68 13.24 3.86
C LYS A 5 9.30 13.44 2.47
N ARG A 6 10.04 12.47 1.94
CA ARG A 6 10.71 12.58 0.62
C ARG A 6 9.73 12.62 -0.54
N ILE A 7 8.60 11.93 -0.44
CA ILE A 7 7.56 11.92 -1.49
C ILE A 7 6.64 13.15 -1.44
N ASN A 8 6.82 14.04 -0.46
CA ASN A 8 5.93 15.18 -0.26
C ASN A 8 4.44 14.78 -0.30
N ALA A 9 4.08 13.80 0.51
CA ALA A 9 2.73 13.22 0.55
C ALA A 9 1.59 14.28 0.56
N PRO A 10 1.69 15.43 1.28
CA PRO A 10 0.66 16.45 1.21
C PRO A 10 0.45 17.02 -0.20
N ALA A 11 1.52 17.28 -0.94
CA ALA A 11 1.40 17.85 -2.28
C ALA A 11 0.83 16.86 -3.31
N LEU A 12 1.03 15.56 -3.07
CA LEU A 12 0.50 14.52 -3.95
C LEU A 12 -0.95 14.16 -3.60
N ILE A 13 -1.26 14.03 -2.32
CA ILE A 13 -2.52 13.46 -1.85
C ILE A 13 -3.61 14.51 -1.68
N ASP A 14 -3.29 15.63 -1.01
CA ASP A 14 -4.33 16.58 -0.60
C ASP A 14 -5.04 17.28 -1.78
N PRO A 15 -4.39 17.58 -2.93
CA PRO A 15 -5.07 18.07 -4.12
C PRO A 15 -5.95 17.01 -4.81
N ALA A 16 -5.53 15.75 -4.81
CA ALA A 16 -6.31 14.65 -5.41
C ALA A 16 -7.57 14.33 -4.58
N PHE A 17 -7.50 14.52 -3.27
CA PHE A 17 -8.59 14.25 -2.32
C PHE A 17 -8.81 15.47 -1.40
N PRO A 18 -9.43 16.55 -1.91
CA PRO A 18 -9.61 17.76 -1.12
C PRO A 18 -10.60 17.53 0.02
N VAL A 19 -10.28 18.09 1.19
CA VAL A 19 -11.12 18.06 2.38
C VAL A 19 -11.48 19.48 2.77
N ARG A 20 -12.76 19.76 2.91
CA ARG A 20 -13.24 21.10 3.30
C ARG A 20 -12.85 21.47 4.74
N SER A 21 -12.85 20.49 5.64
CA SER A 21 -12.52 20.69 7.06
C SER A 21 -12.05 19.38 7.71
N GLY A 22 -11.29 19.49 8.80
CA GLY A 22 -10.83 18.35 9.57
C GLY A 22 -9.46 17.84 9.14
N VAL A 23 -9.19 16.55 9.37
CA VAL A 23 -7.88 15.92 9.11
C VAL A 23 -7.67 15.79 7.61
N ALA A 24 -6.52 16.23 7.12
CA ALA A 24 -6.15 16.11 5.71
C ALA A 24 -5.95 14.63 5.32
N ASN A 25 -6.19 14.28 4.04
CA ASN A 25 -6.05 12.91 3.58
C ASN A 25 -4.61 12.42 3.57
N SER A 26 -3.63 13.31 3.39
CA SER A 26 -2.23 12.97 3.59
C SER A 26 -1.89 12.56 5.03
N ASP A 27 -2.49 13.22 6.03
CA ASP A 27 -2.31 12.86 7.44
C ASP A 27 -3.05 11.56 7.77
N LEU A 28 -4.21 11.33 7.15
CA LEU A 28 -4.97 10.09 7.26
C LEU A 28 -4.14 8.89 6.74
N LEU A 29 -3.63 8.96 5.52
CA LEU A 29 -2.82 7.89 4.94
C LEU A 29 -1.54 7.64 5.75
N LYS A 30 -0.82 8.70 6.14
CA LYS A 30 0.38 8.57 6.97
C LYS A 30 0.07 7.92 8.32
N SER A 31 -1.08 8.24 8.92
CA SER A 31 -1.53 7.63 10.18
C SER A 31 -1.77 6.14 10.02
N TYR A 32 -2.44 5.73 8.92
CA TYR A 32 -2.68 4.32 8.63
C TYR A 32 -1.37 3.56 8.37
N ILE A 33 -0.47 4.10 7.56
CA ILE A 33 0.87 3.52 7.36
C ILE A 33 1.62 3.40 8.70
N GLY A 34 1.49 4.39 9.57
CA GLY A 34 2.07 4.36 10.92
C GLY A 34 1.54 3.20 11.77
N LEU A 35 0.24 2.92 11.72
CA LEU A 35 -0.37 1.76 12.39
C LEU A 35 0.21 0.45 11.85
N LEU A 36 0.27 0.30 10.52
CA LEU A 36 0.83 -0.90 9.89
C LEU A 36 2.29 -1.12 10.29
N CYS A 37 3.10 -0.05 10.34
CA CYS A 37 4.50 -0.13 10.81
C CYS A 37 4.63 -0.55 12.28
N LEU A 38 3.59 -0.35 13.08
CA LEU A 38 3.52 -0.79 14.48
C LEU A 38 2.87 -2.17 14.64
N GLY A 39 2.60 -2.87 13.53
CA GLY A 39 1.93 -4.17 13.55
C GLY A 39 0.45 -4.09 13.95
N LYS A 40 -0.17 -2.93 13.80
CA LYS A 40 -1.59 -2.71 14.10
C LYS A 40 -2.41 -2.76 12.80
N ASN A 41 -3.23 -3.77 12.64
CA ASN A 41 -4.10 -3.95 11.47
C ASN A 41 -5.56 -3.53 11.73
N ASP A 42 -5.89 -3.13 12.94
CA ASP A 42 -7.20 -2.64 13.32
C ASP A 42 -7.24 -1.10 13.30
N PHE A 43 -8.24 -0.54 12.64
CA PHE A 43 -8.46 0.91 12.59
C PHE A 43 -8.68 1.52 13.97
N ASP A 44 -9.29 0.78 14.89
CA ASP A 44 -9.60 1.26 16.23
C ASP A 44 -8.34 1.52 17.06
N ALA A 45 -7.24 0.88 16.73
CA ALA A 45 -5.94 1.12 17.35
C ALA A 45 -5.46 2.59 17.21
N ILE A 46 -5.99 3.34 16.23
CA ILE A 46 -5.60 4.75 16.01
C ILE A 46 -5.99 5.64 17.19
N GLU A 47 -7.04 5.30 17.92
CA GLU A 47 -7.53 6.10 19.06
C GLU A 47 -6.46 6.27 20.15
N ASN A 48 -5.58 5.28 20.31
CA ASN A 48 -4.47 5.34 21.27
C ASN A 48 -3.37 6.34 20.88
N PHE A 49 -3.39 6.83 19.63
CA PHE A 49 -2.37 7.72 19.09
C PHE A 49 -2.86 9.16 18.84
N ARG A 50 -4.13 9.47 19.08
CA ARG A 50 -4.71 10.77 18.75
C ARG A 50 -3.97 11.94 19.42
N ASP A 51 -3.55 11.77 20.67
CA ASP A 51 -2.80 12.79 21.43
C ASP A 51 -1.32 12.45 21.59
N ASN A 52 -0.84 11.44 20.87
CA ASN A 52 0.54 10.98 20.97
C ASN A 52 1.48 11.88 20.16
N LYS A 53 2.16 12.78 20.84
CA LYS A 53 3.11 13.74 20.23
C LYS A 53 4.28 13.05 19.51
N PHE A 54 4.73 11.89 19.99
CA PHE A 54 5.81 11.14 19.33
C PHE A 54 5.32 10.59 17.98
N PHE A 55 4.16 9.95 17.95
CA PHE A 55 3.55 9.44 16.71
C PHE A 55 3.36 10.56 15.68
N MET A 56 2.79 11.69 16.11
CA MET A 56 2.59 12.83 15.24
C MET A 56 3.91 13.37 14.66
N ARG A 57 4.93 13.56 15.50
CA ARG A 57 6.24 14.06 15.07
C ARG A 57 6.97 13.09 14.15
N ALA A 58 6.96 11.79 14.48
CA ALA A 58 7.62 10.75 13.70
C ALA A 58 7.08 10.67 12.26
N LEU A 59 5.77 10.87 12.07
CA LEU A 59 5.09 10.81 10.79
C LEU A 59 4.90 12.18 10.13
N GLY A 60 5.18 13.27 10.84
CA GLY A 60 4.96 14.64 10.37
C GLY A 60 3.48 14.93 10.15
N LEU A 61 2.65 14.58 11.14
CA LEU A 61 1.20 14.79 11.13
C LEU A 61 0.84 16.13 11.77
N ARG A 62 -0.14 16.80 11.20
CA ARG A 62 -0.81 17.96 11.79
C ARG A 62 -1.91 17.53 12.78
N ALA A 63 -2.60 16.42 12.42
CA ALA A 63 -3.62 15.81 13.25
C ALA A 63 -3.70 14.31 12.98
N VAL A 64 -4.20 13.56 13.96
CA VAL A 64 -4.47 12.12 13.84
C VAL A 64 -5.98 11.94 13.66
N PRO A 65 -6.45 11.17 12.66
CA PRO A 65 -7.87 10.93 12.47
C PRO A 65 -8.46 10.07 13.59
N SER A 66 -9.77 10.12 13.78
CA SER A 66 -10.49 9.10 14.55
C SER A 66 -10.64 7.81 13.74
N SER A 67 -10.87 6.70 14.41
CA SER A 67 -11.13 5.39 13.77
C SER A 67 -12.29 5.46 12.75
N PRO A 68 -13.46 6.03 13.07
CA PRO A 68 -14.52 6.19 12.08
C PRO A 68 -14.10 7.02 10.85
N THR A 69 -13.36 8.11 11.05
CA THR A 69 -12.87 8.94 9.95
C THR A 69 -11.89 8.19 9.06
N LEU A 70 -10.99 7.43 9.68
CA LEU A 70 -10.00 6.62 8.96
C LEU A 70 -10.71 5.59 8.07
N ARG A 71 -11.64 4.82 8.64
CA ARG A 71 -12.44 3.80 7.94
C ARG A 71 -13.25 4.39 6.79
N GLN A 72 -14.10 5.36 7.09
CA GLN A 72 -15.01 5.95 6.10
C GLN A 72 -14.29 6.55 4.89
N ARG A 73 -13.17 7.23 5.10
CA ARG A 73 -12.44 7.86 4.00
C ARG A 73 -11.62 6.88 3.18
N LEU A 74 -11.08 5.82 3.79
CA LEU A 74 -10.43 4.75 3.04
C LEU A 74 -11.44 4.00 2.19
N ASP A 75 -12.61 3.67 2.73
CA ASP A 75 -13.67 2.96 2.02
C ASP A 75 -14.25 3.80 0.87
N ALA A 76 -14.55 5.08 1.13
CA ALA A 76 -15.19 5.97 0.15
C ALA A 76 -14.35 6.18 -1.14
N ASN A 77 -13.05 6.00 -1.08
CA ASN A 77 -12.14 6.24 -2.20
C ASN A 77 -11.21 5.05 -2.46
N ALA A 78 -11.65 3.83 -2.17
CA ALA A 78 -10.80 2.64 -2.18
C ALA A 78 -10.04 2.45 -3.49
N SER A 79 -10.71 2.56 -4.66
CA SER A 79 -10.09 2.44 -5.98
C SER A 79 -9.02 3.49 -6.22
N SER A 80 -9.31 4.74 -5.87
CA SER A 80 -8.38 5.86 -6.07
C SER A 80 -7.16 5.78 -5.12
N TRP A 81 -7.33 5.25 -3.90
CA TRP A 81 -6.22 4.97 -2.99
C TRP A 81 -5.27 3.94 -3.58
N PHE A 82 -5.79 2.99 -4.33
CA PHE A 82 -5.00 1.94 -4.95
C PHE A 82 -4.01 2.52 -5.97
N ASP A 83 -4.50 3.32 -6.92
CA ASP A 83 -3.66 3.99 -7.93
C ASP A 83 -2.64 4.93 -7.30
N LEU A 84 -3.05 5.65 -6.27
CA LEU A 84 -2.16 6.55 -5.55
C LEU A 84 -1.07 5.79 -4.79
N ALA A 85 -1.38 4.64 -4.19
CA ALA A 85 -0.39 3.81 -3.51
C ALA A 85 0.68 3.31 -4.48
N ALA A 86 0.29 2.89 -5.69
CA ALA A 86 1.23 2.52 -6.74
C ALA A 86 2.14 3.69 -7.13
N GLN A 87 1.59 4.88 -7.37
CA GLN A 87 2.36 6.09 -7.67
C GLN A 87 3.34 6.47 -6.55
N ILE A 88 2.92 6.38 -5.29
CA ILE A 88 3.77 6.64 -4.12
C ILE A 88 4.92 5.65 -4.08
N ASN A 89 4.63 4.36 -4.27
CA ASN A 89 5.64 3.31 -4.27
C ASN A 89 6.68 3.52 -5.37
N LEU A 90 6.23 3.75 -6.60
CA LEU A 90 7.11 4.04 -7.74
C LEU A 90 7.93 5.31 -7.52
N GLY A 91 7.34 6.37 -6.97
CA GLY A 91 8.04 7.60 -6.62
C GLY A 91 9.12 7.39 -5.55
N LEU A 92 8.85 6.55 -4.54
CA LEU A 92 9.84 6.18 -3.52
C LEU A 92 11.01 5.40 -4.13
N LEU A 93 10.72 4.39 -4.94
CA LEU A 93 11.74 3.57 -5.61
C LEU A 93 12.56 4.43 -6.57
N GLY A 94 11.92 5.22 -7.43
CA GLY A 94 12.59 6.11 -8.38
C GLY A 94 13.52 7.11 -7.70
N SER A 95 13.10 7.72 -6.59
CA SER A 95 13.92 8.64 -5.81
C SER A 95 15.16 7.96 -5.20
N ARG A 96 15.05 6.69 -4.85
CA ARG A 96 16.14 5.88 -4.29
C ARG A 96 17.13 5.47 -5.38
N ILE A 97 16.63 5.12 -6.56
CA ILE A 97 17.44 4.81 -7.75
C ILE A 97 18.25 6.04 -8.16
N ALA A 98 17.58 7.18 -8.35
CA ALA A 98 18.23 8.43 -8.74
C ALA A 98 19.31 8.86 -7.73
N GLY A 99 19.09 8.63 -6.42
CA GLY A 99 20.05 8.86 -5.35
C GLY A 99 21.11 7.76 -5.20
N LYS A 100 21.16 6.77 -6.09
CA LYS A 100 22.06 5.60 -6.01
C LYS A 100 22.06 4.91 -4.64
N SER A 101 20.93 4.93 -3.95
CA SER A 101 20.81 4.43 -2.59
C SER A 101 20.16 3.04 -2.51
N ILE A 102 19.77 2.49 -3.64
CA ILE A 102 19.38 1.09 -3.82
C ILE A 102 19.96 0.56 -5.14
N GLU A 103 20.33 -0.70 -5.08
CA GLU A 103 20.69 -1.51 -6.23
C GLU A 103 19.67 -2.65 -6.31
N PHE A 104 19.22 -2.99 -7.52
CA PHE A 104 18.22 -4.05 -7.68
C PHE A 104 18.80 -5.46 -7.57
N GLY A 105 20.12 -5.59 -7.60
CA GLY A 105 20.79 -6.88 -7.70
C GLY A 105 20.54 -7.51 -9.07
N ALA A 106 21.59 -7.55 -9.89
CA ALA A 106 21.55 -8.23 -11.16
C ALA A 106 21.86 -9.71 -11.00
N LEU A 107 21.35 -10.53 -11.93
CA LEU A 107 21.77 -11.92 -12.09
C LEU A 107 23.20 -11.97 -12.61
N PRO A 108 23.93 -13.11 -12.49
CA PRO A 108 25.27 -13.28 -13.02
C PRO A 108 25.40 -13.00 -14.53
N CYS A 109 24.30 -13.14 -15.27
CA CYS A 109 24.22 -12.80 -16.71
C CYS A 109 24.06 -11.30 -17.00
N GLY A 110 24.02 -10.44 -15.98
CA GLY A 110 23.90 -8.98 -16.11
C GLY A 110 22.46 -8.44 -16.23
N TYR A 111 21.44 -9.30 -16.26
CA TYR A 111 20.03 -8.89 -16.30
C TYR A 111 19.48 -8.66 -14.91
N THR A 112 18.59 -7.67 -14.77
CA THR A 112 17.79 -7.46 -13.56
C THR A 112 16.50 -8.29 -13.70
N PRO A 113 16.23 -9.26 -12.79
CA PRO A 113 15.02 -10.07 -12.89
C PRO A 113 13.77 -9.25 -12.53
N VAL A 114 12.68 -9.60 -13.16
CA VAL A 114 11.32 -9.17 -12.77
C VAL A 114 10.52 -10.41 -12.49
N ASP A 115 10.09 -10.58 -11.25
CA ASP A 115 9.31 -11.71 -10.81
C ASP A 115 7.84 -11.30 -10.66
N LEU A 116 6.97 -12.11 -11.26
CA LEU A 116 5.52 -11.92 -11.19
C LEU A 116 4.93 -13.17 -10.57
N ASP A 117 4.21 -13.00 -9.47
CA ASP A 117 3.62 -14.12 -8.76
C ASP A 117 2.27 -13.75 -8.15
N ASN A 118 1.43 -14.76 -8.00
CA ASN A 118 0.19 -14.66 -7.25
C ASN A 118 0.24 -15.63 -6.06
N PHE A 119 -0.30 -15.19 -4.93
CA PHE A 119 -0.30 -15.98 -3.72
C PHE A 119 -1.69 -16.01 -3.07
N ALA A 120 -2.00 -17.13 -2.44
CA ALA A 120 -3.25 -17.27 -1.69
C ALA A 120 -3.15 -16.53 -0.35
N MET A 121 -4.10 -15.61 -0.12
CA MET A 121 -4.24 -14.91 1.15
C MET A 121 -5.48 -15.46 1.86
N ASP A 122 -5.28 -16.29 2.87
CA ASP A 122 -6.35 -16.94 3.62
C ASP A 122 -7.23 -15.91 4.35
N ASN A 123 -8.52 -15.94 4.04
CA ASN A 123 -9.58 -15.20 4.70
C ASN A 123 -10.77 -16.12 5.01
N SER A 124 -10.49 -17.42 5.19
CA SER A 124 -11.51 -18.41 5.52
C SER A 124 -12.31 -18.00 6.76
N GLY A 125 -13.58 -18.28 6.74
CA GLY A 125 -14.48 -17.93 7.84
C GLY A 125 -14.89 -16.45 7.90
N THR A 126 -14.54 -15.63 6.89
CA THR A 126 -15.00 -14.25 6.81
C THR A 126 -16.07 -14.09 5.72
N ALA A 127 -16.97 -13.10 5.90
CA ALA A 127 -17.99 -12.73 4.92
C ALA A 127 -17.58 -11.53 4.07
N LYS A 128 -16.29 -11.36 3.82
CA LYS A 128 -15.77 -10.26 3.01
C LYS A 128 -16.10 -10.47 1.54
N GLU A 129 -16.36 -9.38 0.83
CA GLU A 129 -16.58 -9.41 -0.61
C GLU A 129 -15.37 -9.98 -1.35
N LEU A 130 -15.61 -10.67 -2.48
CA LEU A 130 -14.59 -11.25 -3.35
C LEU A 130 -13.74 -12.37 -2.72
N VAL A 131 -14.02 -12.76 -1.48
CA VAL A 131 -13.48 -13.99 -0.91
C VAL A 131 -14.05 -15.18 -1.68
N GLY A 132 -13.17 -16.08 -2.10
CA GLY A 132 -13.55 -17.28 -2.83
C GLY A 132 -12.45 -18.32 -2.80
N ARG A 133 -12.73 -19.47 -3.36
CA ARG A 133 -11.79 -20.60 -3.34
C ARG A 133 -10.55 -20.31 -4.15
N THR A 134 -9.42 -20.24 -3.51
CA THR A 134 -8.12 -20.01 -4.15
C THR A 134 -7.52 -21.30 -4.71
N TYR A 135 -6.49 -21.19 -5.55
CA TYR A 135 -5.75 -22.35 -6.05
C TYR A 135 -5.08 -23.17 -4.93
N ALA A 136 -4.77 -22.57 -3.80
CA ALA A 136 -4.21 -23.27 -2.63
C ALA A 136 -5.26 -24.01 -1.79
N GLY A 137 -6.53 -23.98 -2.20
CA GLY A 137 -7.58 -24.70 -1.52
C GLY A 137 -8.07 -24.03 -0.22
N VAL A 138 -7.81 -22.76 -0.01
CA VAL A 138 -8.33 -21.94 1.07
C VAL A 138 -9.31 -20.90 0.52
N ASP A 139 -10.27 -20.45 1.32
CA ASP A 139 -11.16 -19.35 0.93
C ASP A 139 -10.49 -18.02 1.28
N GLY A 140 -10.31 -17.17 0.27
CA GLY A 140 -9.54 -15.95 0.48
C GLY A 140 -9.44 -15.10 -0.78
N TYR A 141 -8.39 -14.33 -0.86
CA TYR A 141 -7.99 -13.55 -2.02
C TYR A 141 -6.80 -14.21 -2.72
N CYS A 142 -6.58 -13.83 -3.99
CA CYS A 142 -5.40 -14.26 -4.76
C CYS A 142 -4.67 -13.04 -5.34
N PRO A 143 -4.03 -12.20 -4.48
CA PRO A 143 -3.30 -11.02 -4.94
C PRO A 143 -2.20 -11.40 -5.92
N PHE A 144 -1.90 -10.45 -6.81
CA PHE A 144 -0.80 -10.54 -7.76
C PHE A 144 0.28 -9.53 -7.36
N ALA A 145 1.52 -9.97 -7.29
CA ALA A 145 2.65 -9.13 -6.92
C ALA A 145 3.69 -9.09 -8.04
N VAL A 146 4.32 -7.93 -8.20
CA VAL A 146 5.44 -7.71 -9.13
C VAL A 146 6.64 -7.28 -8.30
N TYR A 147 7.75 -8.01 -8.45
CA TYR A 147 9.00 -7.73 -7.76
C TYR A 147 10.12 -7.44 -8.75
N LEU A 148 11.01 -6.52 -8.38
CA LEU A 148 12.16 -6.12 -9.18
C LEU A 148 13.47 -6.43 -8.47
N GLY A 149 14.39 -7.04 -9.22
CA GLY A 149 15.73 -7.35 -8.78
C GLY A 149 15.83 -8.54 -7.85
N SER A 150 17.01 -9.09 -7.70
CA SER A 150 17.27 -10.23 -6.80
C SER A 150 17.06 -9.90 -5.31
N LEU A 151 16.91 -8.62 -4.96
CA LEU A 151 16.58 -8.17 -3.62
C LEU A 151 15.06 -8.06 -3.37
N GLY A 152 14.23 -8.30 -4.39
CA GLY A 152 12.78 -8.42 -4.26
C GLY A 152 12.06 -7.11 -3.90
N TYR A 153 12.39 -6.00 -4.56
CA TYR A 153 11.64 -4.76 -4.39
C TYR A 153 10.25 -4.88 -5.00
N CYS A 154 9.21 -4.78 -4.18
CA CYS A 154 7.83 -4.81 -4.66
C CYS A 154 7.53 -3.56 -5.49
N LEU A 155 7.22 -3.73 -6.77
CA LEU A 155 6.77 -2.67 -7.66
C LEU A 155 5.27 -2.46 -7.54
N GLU A 156 4.52 -3.55 -7.55
CA GLU A 156 3.06 -3.55 -7.50
C GLU A 156 2.52 -4.70 -6.68
N LEU A 157 1.39 -4.46 -6.04
CA LEU A 157 0.57 -5.48 -5.40
C LEU A 157 -0.89 -5.23 -5.76
N ALA A 158 -1.43 -6.05 -6.66
CA ALA A 158 -2.81 -5.96 -7.11
C ALA A 158 -3.71 -6.92 -6.36
N PRO A 159 -4.68 -6.45 -5.55
CA PRO A 159 -5.69 -7.30 -4.94
C PRO A 159 -6.56 -7.96 -6.02
N ARG A 160 -6.86 -9.26 -5.83
CA ARG A 160 -7.69 -10.03 -6.75
C ARG A 160 -8.65 -10.93 -5.99
N PRO A 161 -9.84 -11.22 -6.55
CA PRO A 161 -10.75 -12.24 -6.03
C PRO A 161 -10.07 -13.60 -5.91
N GLY A 162 -10.45 -14.38 -4.92
CA GLY A 162 -9.88 -15.72 -4.68
C GLY A 162 -10.06 -16.70 -5.83
N VAL A 163 -11.17 -16.58 -6.56
CA VAL A 163 -11.50 -17.44 -7.71
C VAL A 163 -10.81 -17.03 -9.01
N GLN A 164 -10.09 -15.92 -9.04
CA GLN A 164 -9.47 -15.42 -10.27
C GLN A 164 -8.26 -16.27 -10.67
N HIS A 165 -8.29 -16.75 -11.93
CA HIS A 165 -7.15 -17.49 -12.49
C HIS A 165 -5.91 -16.60 -12.57
N SER A 166 -4.73 -17.19 -12.30
CA SER A 166 -3.44 -16.46 -12.25
C SER A 166 -3.11 -15.70 -13.53
N ALA A 167 -3.40 -16.28 -14.69
CA ALA A 167 -3.13 -15.66 -15.98
C ALA A 167 -4.13 -14.56 -16.38
N LEU A 168 -5.28 -14.45 -15.69
CA LEU A 168 -6.29 -13.45 -16.06
C LEU A 168 -5.78 -12.05 -15.69
N LEU A 169 -5.80 -11.13 -16.67
CA LEU A 169 -5.33 -9.75 -16.54
C LEU A 169 -3.84 -9.61 -16.16
N SER A 170 -3.03 -10.64 -16.37
CA SER A 170 -1.58 -10.52 -16.17
C SER A 170 -0.95 -9.50 -17.14
N GLU A 171 -1.45 -9.39 -18.36
CA GLU A 171 -1.03 -8.41 -19.36
C GLU A 171 -1.12 -6.97 -18.83
N TYR A 172 -2.22 -6.65 -18.16
CA TYR A 172 -2.45 -5.32 -17.58
C TYR A 172 -1.34 -4.87 -16.62
N ASN A 173 -0.72 -5.81 -15.90
CA ASN A 173 0.36 -5.50 -14.96
C ASN A 173 1.71 -5.26 -15.65
N PHE A 174 1.84 -5.60 -16.94
CA PHE A 174 3.02 -5.25 -17.75
C PHE A 174 2.91 -3.88 -18.42
N GLU A 175 1.69 -3.36 -18.56
CA GLU A 175 1.44 -2.08 -19.23
C GLU A 175 1.43 -0.89 -18.24
N ARG A 176 1.39 -1.16 -16.94
CA ARG A 176 1.41 -0.16 -15.87
C ARG A 176 2.81 0.10 -15.37
#